data_fa05599874bb3f72a8917c58d1f92236
#
_entry.id   fa05599874bb3f72a8917c58d1f92236
#
_cell.length_a   1.000
_cell.length_b   1.000
_cell.length_c   1.000
_cell.angle_alpha   90.00
_cell.angle_beta   90.00
_cell.angle_gamma   90.00
#
_symmetry.space_group_name_H-M   'P 1'
#
loop_
_entity.id
_entity.type
_entity.pdbx_description
1 polymer ?
#
loop_
_entity_poly.entity_id
_entity_poly.type
_entity_poly.pdbx_seq_one_letter_code
_entity_poly.pdbx_strand_id
1 'polypeptide(L)'
;MAARPRSHKISIPNLYCKLDKRTGKVYWQYKHPLSSRFHSLGTDENEAKQVATEANTIIAEQRTRQILSVNERLERMKGRRSDITVTEWLDKYISIQEDRLQHNELRPNSYRQKGKPIRLFREHCGMQHLKDITALDIAEIIDAVKAEGHNRMAQVVRMVLIDVFKEAQHAGHVPPGFN
;
A
#
# COMPACT_ATOMS: atom_id res chain seq x y z
N MET A 1 41.62 -11.21 -5.08
CA MET A 1 42.50 -10.16 -5.62
C MET A 1 42.47 -8.97 -4.68
N ALA A 2 43.64 -8.56 -4.11
CA ALA A 2 43.69 -7.39 -3.23
C ALA A 2 43.48 -6.11 -4.03
N ALA A 3 42.61 -5.24 -3.52
CA ALA A 3 42.33 -3.94 -4.17
C ALA A 3 43.63 -3.10 -4.16
N ARG A 4 44.00 -2.54 -5.32
CA ARG A 4 45.16 -1.64 -5.43
C ARG A 4 44.95 -0.44 -4.49
N PRO A 5 45.99 -0.07 -3.69
CA PRO A 5 45.89 1.10 -2.82
C PRO A 5 45.65 2.35 -3.64
N ARG A 6 44.64 3.15 -3.25
CA ARG A 6 44.29 4.42 -3.90
C ARG A 6 45.41 5.43 -3.62
N SER A 7 45.98 6.02 -4.66
CA SER A 7 47.06 7.02 -4.58
C SER A 7 46.63 8.36 -3.95
N HIS A 8 45.29 8.64 -3.88
CA HIS A 8 44.71 9.82 -3.25
C HIS A 8 43.60 9.42 -2.31
N LYS A 9 43.61 9.92 -1.08
CA LYS A 9 42.50 9.80 -0.11
C LYS A 9 41.39 10.75 -0.52
N ILE A 10 40.36 10.22 -1.19
CA ILE A 10 39.17 10.99 -1.57
C ILE A 10 38.08 10.70 -0.52
N SER A 11 37.70 11.74 0.26
CA SER A 11 36.66 11.66 1.28
C SER A 11 35.25 11.91 0.73
N ILE A 12 35.13 12.47 -0.48
CA ILE A 12 33.86 12.84 -1.11
C ILE A 12 33.28 11.61 -1.85
N PRO A 13 32.05 11.20 -1.55
CA PRO A 13 31.39 10.09 -2.23
C PRO A 13 31.27 10.37 -3.73
N ASN A 14 31.39 9.31 -4.55
CA ASN A 14 31.22 9.36 -6.00
C ASN A 14 32.28 10.19 -6.76
N LEU A 15 33.27 10.75 -6.10
CA LEU A 15 34.41 11.42 -6.71
C LEU A 15 35.58 10.44 -6.90
N TYR A 16 36.16 10.42 -8.07
CA TYR A 16 37.29 9.55 -8.46
C TYR A 16 38.35 10.37 -9.14
N CYS A 17 39.59 9.92 -9.05
CA CYS A 17 40.68 10.50 -9.82
C CYS A 17 41.39 9.43 -10.67
N LYS A 18 41.91 9.84 -11.81
CA LYS A 18 42.72 9.04 -12.75
C LYS A 18 44.00 9.78 -13.10
N LEU A 19 45.12 9.15 -12.82
CA LEU A 19 46.43 9.67 -13.24
C LEU A 19 46.70 9.28 -14.71
N ASP A 20 46.94 10.26 -15.56
CA ASP A 20 47.45 10.04 -16.90
C ASP A 20 48.98 9.86 -16.84
N LYS A 21 49.44 8.64 -17.07
CA LYS A 21 50.86 8.28 -16.99
C LYS A 21 51.71 8.98 -18.02
N ARG A 22 51.14 9.43 -19.15
CA ARG A 22 51.87 10.09 -20.23
C ARG A 22 52.16 11.55 -19.92
N THR A 23 51.21 12.24 -19.30
CA THR A 23 51.29 13.68 -19.01
C THR A 23 51.59 13.98 -17.55
N GLY A 24 51.50 13.00 -16.66
CA GLY A 24 51.61 13.16 -15.20
C GLY A 24 50.46 13.92 -14.56
N LYS A 25 49.40 14.28 -15.33
CA LYS A 25 48.26 15.04 -14.83
C LYS A 25 47.22 14.14 -14.23
N VAL A 26 46.60 14.62 -13.15
CA VAL A 26 45.47 13.95 -12.47
C VAL A 26 44.18 14.51 -13.06
N TYR A 27 43.29 13.63 -13.51
CA TYR A 27 41.96 13.98 -14.02
C TYR A 27 40.93 13.52 -13.02
N TRP A 28 40.01 14.40 -12.67
CA TRP A 28 38.91 14.16 -11.75
C TRP A 28 37.65 13.77 -12.48
N GLN A 29 36.90 12.81 -11.93
CA GLN A 29 35.69 12.26 -12.52
C GLN A 29 34.64 12.04 -11.44
N TYR A 30 33.42 12.40 -11.73
CA TYR A 30 32.27 12.14 -10.88
C TYR A 30 31.45 10.98 -11.44
N LYS A 31 31.17 9.97 -10.63
CA LYS A 31 30.29 8.86 -11.00
C LYS A 31 28.86 9.17 -10.53
N HIS A 32 27.94 9.40 -11.44
CA HIS A 32 26.56 9.68 -11.10
C HIS A 32 25.89 8.44 -10.47
N PRO A 33 25.39 8.50 -9.22
CA PRO A 33 24.98 7.32 -8.46
C PRO A 33 23.73 6.60 -9.00
N LEU A 34 22.91 7.28 -9.80
CA LEU A 34 21.72 6.67 -10.40
C LEU A 34 22.00 6.07 -11.78
N SER A 35 22.73 6.77 -12.63
CA SER A 35 23.01 6.33 -14.00
C SER A 35 24.30 5.53 -14.12
N SER A 36 25.14 5.51 -13.08
CA SER A 36 26.49 4.91 -13.08
C SER A 36 27.44 5.49 -14.14
N ARG A 37 27.07 6.58 -14.80
CA ARG A 37 27.91 7.27 -15.80
C ARG A 37 28.97 8.12 -15.14
N PHE A 38 30.15 8.19 -15.76
CA PHE A 38 31.24 9.06 -15.35
C PHE A 38 31.18 10.38 -16.09
N HIS A 39 31.33 11.48 -15.35
CA HIS A 39 31.44 12.85 -15.87
C HIS A 39 32.82 13.37 -15.55
N SER A 40 33.51 13.91 -16.54
CA SER A 40 34.85 14.51 -16.32
C SER A 40 34.70 15.88 -15.68
N LEU A 41 35.48 16.13 -14.62
CA LEU A 41 35.50 17.39 -13.86
C LEU A 41 36.79 18.20 -14.07
N GLY A 42 37.65 17.78 -15.04
CA GLY A 42 38.92 18.49 -15.32
C GLY A 42 40.07 18.03 -14.43
N THR A 43 41.04 18.93 -14.21
CA THR A 43 42.31 18.68 -13.51
C THR A 43 42.41 19.42 -12.20
N ASP A 44 41.51 20.38 -11.91
CA ASP A 44 41.49 21.11 -10.65
C ASP A 44 40.80 20.27 -9.54
N GLU A 45 41.53 20.04 -8.47
CA GLU A 45 41.06 19.24 -7.35
C GLU A 45 39.96 19.96 -6.54
N ASN A 46 40.10 21.27 -6.32
CA ASN A 46 39.19 22.02 -5.49
C ASN A 46 37.83 22.20 -6.20
N GLU A 47 37.86 22.56 -7.46
CA GLU A 47 36.68 22.65 -8.31
C GLU A 47 35.95 21.31 -8.39
N ALA A 48 36.69 20.22 -8.63
CA ALA A 48 36.12 18.88 -8.68
C ALA A 48 35.46 18.44 -7.37
N LYS A 49 36.06 18.79 -6.22
CA LYS A 49 35.49 18.52 -4.90
C LYS A 49 34.20 19.29 -4.66
N GLN A 50 34.19 20.58 -5.04
CA GLN A 50 33.00 21.42 -4.91
C GLN A 50 31.85 20.91 -5.76
N VAL A 51 32.07 20.68 -7.05
CA VAL A 51 31.07 20.14 -7.97
C VAL A 51 30.53 18.78 -7.52
N ALA A 52 31.40 17.88 -7.04
CA ALA A 52 30.98 16.58 -6.56
C ALA A 52 30.12 16.67 -5.30
N THR A 53 30.43 17.62 -4.39
CA THR A 53 29.64 17.86 -3.17
C THR A 53 28.25 18.42 -3.52
N GLU A 54 28.20 19.41 -4.38
CA GLU A 54 26.92 19.98 -4.87
C GLU A 54 26.06 18.94 -5.57
N ALA A 55 26.66 18.13 -6.47
CA ALA A 55 25.95 17.06 -7.17
C ALA A 55 25.39 16.00 -6.20
N ASN A 56 26.15 15.61 -5.18
CA ASN A 56 25.68 14.67 -4.15
C ASN A 56 24.51 15.25 -3.34
N THR A 57 24.54 16.55 -3.01
CA THR A 57 23.46 17.23 -2.30
C THR A 57 22.19 17.26 -3.12
N ILE A 58 22.27 17.68 -4.39
CA ILE A 58 21.12 17.71 -5.32
C ILE A 58 20.48 16.34 -5.46
N ILE A 59 21.29 15.30 -5.61
CA ILE A 59 20.80 13.92 -5.75
C ILE A 59 20.13 13.43 -4.46
N ALA A 60 20.70 13.76 -3.30
CA ALA A 60 20.10 13.43 -2.01
C ALA A 60 18.74 14.10 -1.83
N GLU A 61 18.62 15.39 -2.17
CA GLU A 61 17.36 16.13 -2.14
C GLU A 61 16.32 15.54 -3.10
N GLN A 62 16.72 15.20 -4.33
CA GLN A 62 15.82 14.57 -5.30
C GLN A 62 15.28 13.23 -4.80
N ARG A 63 16.14 12.40 -4.19
CA ARG A 63 15.73 11.12 -3.58
C ARG A 63 14.74 11.35 -2.44
N THR A 64 15.02 12.30 -1.57
CA THR A 64 14.12 12.64 -0.46
C THR A 64 12.76 13.10 -0.97
N ARG A 65 12.72 14.00 -1.97
CA ARG A 65 11.46 14.44 -2.61
C ARG A 65 10.69 13.29 -3.24
N GLN A 66 11.39 12.36 -3.92
CA GLN A 66 10.75 11.17 -4.49
C GLN A 66 10.13 10.27 -3.42
N ILE A 67 10.85 10.01 -2.32
CA ILE A 67 10.36 9.20 -1.20
C ILE A 67 9.13 9.86 -0.57
N LEU A 68 9.18 11.18 -0.31
CA LEU A 68 8.05 11.94 0.24
C LEU A 68 6.83 11.87 -0.68
N SER A 69 7.02 12.07 -2.00
CA SER A 69 5.91 12.00 -2.96
C SER A 69 5.28 10.61 -3.05
N VAL A 70 6.07 9.56 -2.94
CA VAL A 70 5.59 8.17 -2.88
C VAL A 70 4.81 7.94 -1.59
N ASN A 71 5.32 8.39 -0.44
CA ASN A 71 4.64 8.27 0.85
C ASN A 71 3.32 9.04 0.86
N GLU A 72 3.29 10.29 0.36
CA GLU A 72 2.04 11.05 0.22
C GLU A 72 1.03 10.34 -0.68
N ARG A 73 1.49 9.70 -1.76
CA ARG A 73 0.62 8.93 -2.64
C ARG A 73 0.07 7.68 -1.95
N LEU A 74 0.89 6.99 -1.16
CA LEU A 74 0.47 5.85 -0.35
C LEU A 74 -0.53 6.27 0.74
N GLU A 75 -0.31 7.38 1.42
CA GLU A 75 -1.26 7.91 2.42
C GLU A 75 -2.57 8.36 1.77
N ARG A 76 -2.54 8.99 0.59
CA ARG A 76 -3.77 9.28 -0.18
C ARG A 76 -4.50 8.02 -0.60
N MET A 77 -3.78 6.96 -0.93
CA MET A 77 -4.40 5.66 -1.24
C MET A 77 -4.99 4.98 0.00
N LYS A 78 -4.35 5.13 1.17
CA LYS A 78 -4.89 4.67 2.45
C LYS A 78 -6.11 5.50 2.88
N GLY A 79 -6.08 6.83 2.74
CA GLY A 79 -7.19 7.73 3.05
C GLY A 79 -8.41 7.59 2.12
N ARG A 80 -8.24 6.98 0.94
CA ARG A 80 -9.34 6.57 0.04
C ARG A 80 -10.02 5.27 0.46
N ARG A 81 -9.46 4.53 1.42
CA ARG A 81 -10.18 3.44 2.07
C ARG A 81 -11.25 4.10 2.93
N SER A 82 -12.45 4.02 2.44
CA SER A 82 -13.66 4.62 2.98
C SER A 82 -13.75 4.27 4.48
N ASP A 83 -13.82 5.29 5.33
CA ASP A 83 -14.12 5.14 6.76
C ASP A 83 -15.62 4.85 6.96
N ILE A 84 -16.21 4.06 6.03
CA ILE A 84 -17.61 3.67 6.08
C ILE A 84 -17.86 2.75 7.27
N THR A 85 -18.90 3.00 8.03
CA THR A 85 -19.36 2.12 9.08
C THR A 85 -20.03 0.87 8.50
N VAL A 86 -20.13 -0.20 9.33
CA VAL A 86 -20.86 -1.41 8.93
C VAL A 86 -22.31 -1.08 8.60
N THR A 87 -22.97 -0.22 9.37
CA THR A 87 -24.36 0.20 9.10
C THR A 87 -24.49 0.87 7.75
N GLU A 88 -23.67 1.87 7.47
CA GLU A 88 -23.69 2.59 6.16
C GLU A 88 -23.38 1.68 4.98
N TRP A 89 -22.48 0.71 5.18
CA TRP A 89 -22.20 -0.26 4.15
C TRP A 89 -23.36 -1.22 3.92
N LEU A 90 -23.99 -1.72 4.99
CA LEU A 90 -25.14 -2.62 4.88
C LEU A 90 -26.34 -1.96 4.19
N ASP A 91 -26.55 -0.65 4.38
CA ASP A 91 -27.60 0.08 3.67
C ASP A 91 -27.34 0.10 2.16
N LYS A 92 -26.08 0.36 1.75
CA LYS A 92 -25.66 0.26 0.34
C LYS A 92 -25.78 -1.16 -0.22
N TYR A 93 -25.34 -2.15 0.57
CA TYR A 93 -25.43 -3.56 0.19
C TYR A 93 -26.90 -3.99 -0.04
N ILE A 94 -27.82 -3.60 0.84
CA ILE A 94 -29.25 -3.87 0.69
C ILE A 94 -29.76 -3.26 -0.62
N SER A 95 -29.44 -2.01 -0.90
CA SER A 95 -29.83 -1.34 -2.15
C SER A 95 -29.33 -2.09 -3.39
N ILE A 96 -28.07 -2.58 -3.38
CA ILE A 96 -27.52 -3.43 -4.46
C ILE A 96 -28.32 -4.73 -4.62
N GLN A 97 -28.70 -5.37 -3.50
CA GLN A 97 -29.47 -6.61 -3.57
C GLN A 97 -30.91 -6.39 -4.04
N GLU A 98 -31.53 -5.26 -3.69
CA GLU A 98 -32.85 -4.85 -4.17
C GLU A 98 -32.84 -4.59 -5.68
N ASP A 99 -31.82 -3.91 -6.17
CA ASP A 99 -31.64 -3.68 -7.61
C ASP A 99 -31.51 -5.02 -8.37
N ARG A 100 -30.70 -5.95 -7.87
CA ARG A 100 -30.57 -7.31 -8.43
C ARG A 100 -31.89 -8.10 -8.38
N LEU A 101 -32.68 -7.89 -7.35
CA LEU A 101 -34.01 -8.51 -7.25
C LEU A 101 -34.96 -7.97 -8.31
N GLN A 102 -34.97 -6.64 -8.55
CA GLN A 102 -35.81 -5.99 -9.56
C GLN A 102 -35.43 -6.44 -10.98
N HIS A 103 -34.13 -6.67 -11.22
CA HIS A 103 -33.64 -7.16 -12.53
C HIS A 103 -33.70 -8.69 -12.70
N ASN A 104 -34.32 -9.42 -11.75
CA ASN A 104 -34.41 -10.88 -11.74
C ASN A 104 -33.05 -11.62 -11.66
N GLU A 105 -31.97 -10.95 -11.26
CA GLU A 105 -30.66 -11.54 -11.03
C GLU A 105 -30.59 -12.26 -9.67
N LEU A 106 -31.45 -11.91 -8.73
CA LEU A 106 -31.56 -12.50 -7.40
C LEU A 106 -32.97 -13.07 -7.18
N ARG A 107 -33.05 -14.32 -6.69
CA ARG A 107 -34.35 -14.92 -6.35
C ARG A 107 -34.94 -14.33 -5.08
N PRO A 108 -36.27 -14.13 -4.97
CA PRO A 108 -36.92 -13.58 -3.77
C PRO A 108 -36.59 -14.32 -2.46
N ASN A 109 -36.50 -15.65 -2.52
CA ASN A 109 -36.13 -16.45 -1.35
C ASN A 109 -34.69 -16.22 -0.89
N SER A 110 -33.75 -16.04 -1.83
CA SER A 110 -32.35 -15.74 -1.53
C SER A 110 -32.22 -14.35 -0.90
N TYR A 111 -32.99 -13.39 -1.37
CA TYR A 111 -33.06 -12.05 -0.76
C TYR A 111 -33.57 -12.12 0.68
N ARG A 112 -34.70 -12.81 0.94
CA ARG A 112 -35.26 -12.98 2.31
C ARG A 112 -34.27 -13.62 3.27
N GLN A 113 -33.51 -14.63 2.81
CA GLN A 113 -32.52 -15.31 3.65
C GLN A 113 -31.39 -14.38 4.12
N LYS A 114 -31.12 -13.30 3.42
CA LYS A 114 -30.08 -12.31 3.81
C LYS A 114 -30.51 -11.43 4.98
N GLY A 115 -31.82 -11.25 5.21
CA GLY A 115 -32.33 -10.29 6.19
C GLY A 115 -31.87 -10.53 7.63
N LYS A 116 -31.99 -11.79 8.15
CA LYS A 116 -31.58 -12.10 9.53
C LYS A 116 -30.06 -11.96 9.73
N PRO A 117 -29.18 -12.50 8.85
CA PRO A 117 -27.75 -12.27 8.92
C PRO A 117 -27.32 -10.79 8.90
N ILE A 118 -27.90 -9.98 8.03
CA ILE A 118 -27.63 -8.54 7.95
C ILE A 118 -27.99 -7.84 9.25
N ARG A 119 -29.15 -8.18 9.82
CA ARG A 119 -29.59 -7.61 11.08
C ARG A 119 -28.63 -7.98 12.23
N LEU A 120 -28.25 -9.25 12.36
CA LEU A 120 -27.30 -9.69 13.38
C LEU A 120 -25.95 -8.98 13.26
N PHE A 121 -25.44 -8.83 12.06
CA PHE A 121 -24.18 -8.12 11.80
C PHE A 121 -24.29 -6.63 12.16
N ARG A 122 -25.41 -5.99 11.82
CA ARG A 122 -25.69 -4.59 12.19
C ARG A 122 -25.78 -4.40 13.71
N GLU A 123 -26.45 -5.30 14.41
CA GLU A 123 -26.61 -5.25 15.86
C GLU A 123 -25.27 -5.41 16.61
N HIS A 124 -24.37 -6.30 16.12
CA HIS A 124 -23.07 -6.54 16.74
C HIS A 124 -22.00 -5.51 16.40
N CYS A 125 -21.92 -5.13 15.14
CA CYS A 125 -20.77 -4.39 14.59
C CYS A 125 -21.17 -3.05 13.94
N GLY A 126 -22.44 -2.65 13.96
CA GLY A 126 -22.98 -1.55 13.15
C GLY A 126 -22.25 -0.23 13.27
N MET A 127 -21.73 0.10 14.43
CA MET A 127 -21.01 1.36 14.71
C MET A 127 -19.51 1.28 14.40
N GLN A 128 -18.97 0.09 14.14
CA GLN A 128 -17.58 -0.10 13.81
C GLN A 128 -17.33 0.26 12.35
N HIS A 129 -16.10 0.69 12.03
CA HIS A 129 -15.71 0.85 10.63
C HIS A 129 -15.52 -0.51 9.96
N LEU A 130 -16.05 -0.65 8.76
CA LEU A 130 -16.00 -1.91 8.01
C LEU A 130 -14.57 -2.48 7.83
N LYS A 131 -13.60 -1.61 7.71
CA LYS A 131 -12.17 -1.96 7.58
C LYS A 131 -11.56 -2.55 8.87
N ASP A 132 -12.16 -2.28 10.02
CA ASP A 132 -11.64 -2.67 11.33
C ASP A 132 -12.27 -3.98 11.84
N ILE A 133 -13.27 -4.51 11.13
CA ILE A 133 -13.90 -5.80 11.44
C ILE A 133 -12.86 -6.92 11.28
N THR A 134 -12.77 -7.76 12.29
CA THR A 134 -11.87 -8.90 12.33
C THR A 134 -12.60 -10.23 12.11
N ALA A 135 -11.85 -11.28 11.81
CA ALA A 135 -12.39 -12.63 11.76
C ALA A 135 -12.98 -13.09 13.11
N LEU A 136 -12.48 -12.53 14.22
CA LEU A 136 -12.98 -12.81 15.56
C LEU A 136 -14.40 -12.27 15.75
N ASP A 137 -14.65 -11.02 15.34
CA ASP A 137 -15.99 -10.40 15.41
C ASP A 137 -17.03 -11.24 14.63
N ILE A 138 -16.63 -11.74 13.47
CA ILE A 138 -17.49 -12.63 12.66
C ILE A 138 -17.71 -13.98 13.34
N ALA A 139 -16.67 -14.55 13.95
CA ALA A 139 -16.76 -15.82 14.67
C ALA A 139 -17.70 -15.71 15.87
N GLU A 140 -17.65 -14.63 16.64
CA GLU A 140 -18.53 -14.39 17.79
C GLU A 140 -20.01 -14.38 17.36
N ILE A 141 -20.36 -13.71 16.26
CA ILE A 141 -21.73 -13.72 15.72
C ILE A 141 -22.18 -15.15 15.36
N ILE A 142 -21.30 -15.89 14.67
CA ILE A 142 -21.60 -17.25 14.23
C ILE A 142 -21.77 -18.19 15.43
N ASP A 143 -20.91 -18.07 16.43
CA ASP A 143 -20.92 -18.93 17.62
C ASP A 143 -22.08 -18.61 18.54
N ALA A 144 -22.52 -17.35 18.64
CA ALA A 144 -23.75 -16.97 19.32
C ALA A 144 -24.96 -17.67 18.71
N VAL A 145 -25.09 -17.68 17.39
CA VAL A 145 -26.18 -18.36 16.67
C VAL A 145 -26.12 -19.88 16.82
N LYS A 146 -24.94 -20.49 16.91
CA LYS A 146 -24.78 -21.91 17.20
C LYS A 146 -25.15 -22.26 18.61
N ALA A 147 -24.80 -21.42 19.59
CA ALA A 147 -25.16 -21.62 21.01
C ALA A 147 -26.67 -21.66 21.24
N GLU A 148 -27.43 -20.94 20.38
CA GLU A 148 -28.91 -21.05 20.34
C GLU A 148 -29.42 -22.35 19.70
N GLY A 149 -28.56 -23.27 19.27
CA GLY A 149 -28.93 -24.52 18.59
C GLY A 149 -29.21 -24.36 17.07
N HIS A 150 -28.99 -23.18 16.49
CA HIS A 150 -29.34 -22.85 15.09
C HIS A 150 -28.18 -23.08 14.11
N ASN A 151 -27.63 -24.29 14.07
CA ASN A 151 -26.45 -24.62 13.24
C ASN A 151 -26.61 -24.27 11.75
N ARG A 152 -27.80 -24.53 11.17
CA ARG A 152 -28.06 -24.17 9.75
C ARG A 152 -28.07 -22.67 9.54
N MET A 153 -28.63 -21.90 10.48
CA MET A 153 -28.64 -20.44 10.41
C MET A 153 -27.21 -19.89 10.52
N ALA A 154 -26.36 -20.46 11.38
CA ALA A 154 -24.95 -20.10 11.49
C ALA A 154 -24.20 -20.22 10.16
N GLN A 155 -24.49 -21.30 9.37
CA GLN A 155 -23.93 -21.46 8.03
C GLN A 155 -24.46 -20.37 7.07
N VAL A 156 -25.74 -20.04 7.14
CA VAL A 156 -26.33 -18.97 6.32
C VAL A 156 -25.72 -17.62 6.68
N VAL A 157 -25.54 -17.32 7.97
CA VAL A 157 -24.86 -16.10 8.44
C VAL A 157 -23.47 -16.01 7.83
N ARG A 158 -22.67 -17.07 7.93
CA ARG A 158 -21.34 -17.11 7.34
C ARG A 158 -21.35 -16.82 5.84
N MET A 159 -22.22 -17.48 5.09
CA MET A 159 -22.31 -17.29 3.62
C MET A 159 -22.69 -15.87 3.25
N VAL A 160 -23.66 -15.29 3.97
CA VAL A 160 -24.11 -13.91 3.70
C VAL A 160 -23.03 -12.89 4.06
N LEU A 161 -22.29 -13.07 5.16
CA LEU A 161 -21.20 -12.17 5.53
C LEU A 161 -20.03 -12.26 4.52
N ILE A 162 -19.71 -13.43 4.01
CA ILE A 162 -18.73 -13.58 2.91
C ILE A 162 -19.19 -12.75 1.70
N ASP A 163 -20.47 -12.81 1.33
CA ASP A 163 -21.02 -12.05 0.20
C ASP A 163 -20.96 -10.53 0.47
N VAL A 164 -21.33 -10.09 1.67
CA VAL A 164 -21.24 -8.67 2.10
C VAL A 164 -19.80 -8.13 1.95
N PHE A 165 -18.79 -8.87 2.39
CA PHE A 165 -17.39 -8.46 2.27
C PHE A 165 -16.85 -8.55 0.86
N LYS A 166 -17.29 -9.51 0.04
CA LYS A 166 -16.96 -9.56 -1.39
C LYS A 166 -17.45 -8.32 -2.14
N GLU A 167 -18.71 -7.95 -1.92
CA GLU A 167 -19.25 -6.71 -2.50
C GLU A 167 -18.51 -5.47 -1.99
N ALA A 168 -18.11 -5.45 -0.71
CA ALA A 168 -17.31 -4.36 -0.16
C ALA A 168 -15.92 -4.26 -0.79
N GLN A 169 -15.29 -5.40 -1.15
CA GLN A 169 -14.04 -5.44 -1.90
C GLN A 169 -14.22 -4.88 -3.32
N HIS A 170 -15.28 -5.28 -4.03
CA HIS A 170 -15.59 -4.78 -5.35
C HIS A 170 -15.86 -3.26 -5.33
N ALA A 171 -16.52 -2.77 -4.29
CA ALA A 171 -16.76 -1.34 -4.08
C ALA A 171 -15.53 -0.55 -3.59
N GLY A 172 -14.41 -1.23 -3.27
CA GLY A 172 -13.16 -0.59 -2.82
C GLY A 172 -13.17 -0.15 -1.36
N HIS A 173 -14.14 -0.58 -0.55
CA HIS A 173 -14.26 -0.23 0.88
C HIS A 173 -13.32 -1.05 1.78
N VAL A 174 -12.97 -2.26 1.36
CA VAL A 174 -11.99 -3.12 2.03
C VAL A 174 -10.97 -3.67 1.01
N PRO A 175 -9.73 -4.01 1.45
CA PRO A 175 -8.70 -4.49 0.53
C PRO A 175 -9.02 -5.90 0.00
N PRO A 176 -8.47 -6.28 -1.17
CA PRO A 176 -8.52 -7.66 -1.65
C PRO A 176 -7.92 -8.63 -0.61
N GLY A 177 -8.57 -9.79 -0.44
CA GLY A 177 -8.11 -10.79 0.53
C GLY A 177 -8.48 -10.50 1.99
N PHE A 178 -9.41 -9.59 2.23
CA PHE A 178 -9.93 -9.26 3.57
C PHE A 178 -10.82 -10.37 4.18
N ASN A 179 -11.16 -11.41 3.42
CA ASN A 179 -11.96 -12.56 3.88
C ASN A 179 -11.08 -13.68 4.42
#